data_39245954f81d52c78ebb76d4dd0a050e
#
_entry.id   39245954f81d52c78ebb76d4dd0a050e
#
_cell.length_a   1.000
_cell.length_b   1.000
_cell.length_c   1.000
_cell.angle_alpha   90.00
_cell.angle_beta   90.00
_cell.angle_gamma   90.00
#
_symmetry.space_group_name_H-M   'P 1'
#
loop_
_entity.id
_entity.type
_entity.pdbx_description
1 polymer ?
#
loop_
_entity_poly.entity_id
_entity_poly.type
_entity_poly.pdbx_seq_one_letter_code
_entity_poly.pdbx_strand_id
1 'polypeptide(L)'
;KQYGVDYQKSKSLSFKYLYGEIPYKIAKEIPFFSKVQKYIDEKWQEYKRNNFVVSDIYNRKIGKNTRFTNKSKLFNYCIQLLETENNMKVLDDLLPILENKKTKIVLYSYDSFLFDFHKEDGINFVKEIKQTIEQNKTYPVKVAWGKNYHKIQDITEKFND
;
A
#
# COMPACT_ATOMS: atom_id res chain seq x y z
N LYS A 1 -18.65 -8.00 -3.23
CA LYS A 1 -19.97 -8.71 -3.35
C LYS A 1 -21.13 -7.87 -2.79
N GLN A 2 -20.86 -6.88 -1.92
CA GLN A 2 -21.89 -6.05 -1.27
C GLN A 2 -22.77 -5.26 -2.25
N TYR A 3 -22.34 -5.06 -3.47
CA TYR A 3 -23.05 -4.29 -4.50
C TYR A 3 -23.30 -5.09 -5.80
N GLY A 4 -23.20 -6.44 -5.75
CA GLY A 4 -23.47 -7.30 -6.90
C GLY A 4 -22.52 -7.11 -8.09
N VAL A 5 -21.35 -6.49 -7.88
CA VAL A 5 -20.36 -6.20 -8.94
C VAL A 5 -19.21 -7.17 -8.85
N ASP A 6 -18.74 -7.65 -9.98
CA ASP A 6 -17.52 -8.47 -10.09
C ASP A 6 -16.30 -7.74 -9.51
N TYR A 7 -15.35 -8.51 -8.94
CA TYR A 7 -14.15 -7.96 -8.28
C TYR A 7 -13.34 -7.03 -9.21
N GLN A 8 -13.09 -7.43 -10.44
CA GLN A 8 -12.30 -6.62 -11.38
C GLN A 8 -13.02 -5.31 -11.74
N LYS A 9 -14.33 -5.37 -11.90
CA LYS A 9 -15.16 -4.20 -12.17
C LYS A 9 -15.20 -3.27 -10.94
N SER A 10 -15.33 -3.83 -9.74
CA SER A 10 -15.29 -3.07 -8.49
C SER A 10 -13.93 -2.40 -8.30
N LYS A 11 -12.82 -3.10 -8.58
CA LYS A 11 -11.46 -2.57 -8.53
C LYS A 11 -11.29 -1.40 -9.49
N SER A 12 -11.68 -1.56 -10.75
CA SER A 12 -11.58 -0.51 -11.77
C SER A 12 -12.39 0.74 -11.41
N LEU A 13 -13.62 0.55 -10.88
CA LEU A 13 -14.46 1.66 -10.45
C LEU A 13 -13.87 2.37 -9.22
N SER A 14 -13.35 1.62 -8.24
CA SER A 14 -12.70 2.20 -7.07
C SER A 14 -11.49 3.03 -7.46
N PHE A 15 -10.62 2.54 -8.33
CA PHE A 15 -9.49 3.31 -8.86
C PHE A 15 -9.95 4.57 -9.60
N LYS A 16 -10.99 4.46 -10.45
CA LYS A 16 -11.55 5.61 -11.13
C LYS A 16 -12.00 6.70 -10.17
N TYR A 17 -12.64 6.34 -9.06
CA TYR A 17 -13.09 7.30 -8.05
C TYR A 17 -11.94 7.82 -7.17
N LEU A 18 -10.99 6.99 -6.80
CA LEU A 18 -9.85 7.40 -5.98
C LEU A 18 -8.89 8.32 -6.74
N TYR A 19 -8.60 8.03 -8.01
CA TYR A 19 -7.67 8.81 -8.84
C TYR A 19 -8.33 9.90 -9.67
N GLY A 20 -9.65 9.89 -9.77
CA GLY A 20 -10.44 10.91 -10.46
C GLY A 20 -11.23 11.80 -9.51
N GLU A 21 -12.50 11.89 -9.78
CA GLU A 21 -13.46 12.60 -8.93
C GLU A 21 -14.50 11.63 -8.40
N ILE A 22 -14.76 11.66 -7.10
CA ILE A 22 -15.82 10.84 -6.48
C ILE A 22 -17.15 11.53 -6.77
N PRO A 23 -18.08 10.89 -7.53
CA PRO A 23 -19.39 11.47 -7.77
C PRO A 23 -20.14 11.67 -6.45
N TYR A 24 -20.83 12.79 -6.30
CA TYR A 24 -21.58 13.14 -5.08
C TYR A 24 -22.53 12.01 -4.62
N LYS A 25 -23.24 11.38 -5.57
CA LYS A 25 -24.12 10.23 -5.29
C LYS A 25 -23.37 9.07 -4.64
N ILE A 26 -22.19 8.73 -5.17
CA ILE A 26 -21.34 7.64 -4.65
C ILE A 26 -20.79 7.98 -3.26
N ALA A 27 -20.34 9.21 -3.05
CA ALA A 27 -19.89 9.66 -1.74
C ALA A 27 -21.01 9.60 -0.70
N LYS A 28 -22.25 9.91 -1.08
CA LYS A 28 -23.41 9.86 -0.19
C LYS A 28 -23.87 8.44 0.15
N GLU A 29 -23.84 7.53 -0.83
CA GLU A 29 -24.38 6.17 -0.68
C GLU A 29 -23.36 5.20 -0.06
N ILE A 30 -22.07 5.44 -0.23
CA ILE A 30 -21.00 4.54 0.20
C ILE A 30 -20.14 5.23 1.27
N PRO A 31 -20.26 4.84 2.56
CA PRO A 31 -19.57 5.50 3.68
C PRO A 31 -18.04 5.58 3.51
N PHE A 32 -17.44 4.58 2.86
CA PHE A 32 -16.01 4.59 2.54
C PHE A 32 -15.65 5.80 1.68
N PHE A 33 -16.37 6.03 0.57
CA PHE A 33 -16.07 7.15 -0.31
C PHE A 33 -16.41 8.51 0.32
N SER A 34 -17.37 8.56 1.23
CA SER A 34 -17.63 9.77 2.04
C SER A 34 -16.42 10.14 2.90
N LYS A 35 -15.81 9.16 3.58
CA LYS A 35 -14.59 9.37 4.37
C LYS A 35 -13.41 9.80 3.50
N VAL A 36 -13.23 9.16 2.34
CA VAL A 36 -12.17 9.53 1.38
C VAL A 36 -12.37 10.95 0.88
N GLN A 37 -13.60 11.33 0.52
CA GLN A 37 -13.90 12.70 0.07
C GLN A 37 -13.56 13.73 1.15
N LYS A 38 -13.93 13.46 2.40
CA LYS A 38 -13.60 14.33 3.54
C LYS A 38 -12.08 14.51 3.69
N TYR A 39 -11.34 13.39 3.65
CA TYR A 39 -9.86 13.44 3.71
C TYR A 39 -9.26 14.27 2.56
N ILE A 40 -9.74 14.08 1.32
CA ILE A 40 -9.31 14.87 0.17
C ILE A 40 -9.53 16.37 0.40
N ASP A 41 -10.71 16.73 0.93
CA ASP A 41 -11.06 18.13 1.18
C ASP A 41 -10.23 18.75 2.31
N GLU A 42 -9.96 18.00 3.37
CA GLU A 42 -9.09 18.42 4.48
C GLU A 42 -7.65 18.65 4.00
N LYS A 43 -7.05 17.72 3.26
CA LYS A 43 -5.69 17.88 2.69
C LYS A 43 -5.62 19.02 1.68
N TRP A 44 -6.68 19.25 0.90
CA TRP A 44 -6.73 20.38 -0.02
C TRP A 44 -6.81 21.72 0.71
N GLN A 45 -7.57 21.84 1.80
CA GLN A 45 -7.61 23.05 2.63
C GLN A 45 -6.28 23.28 3.36
N GLU A 46 -5.63 22.22 3.85
CA GLU A 46 -4.29 22.30 4.42
C GLU A 46 -3.28 22.87 3.40
N TYR A 47 -3.30 22.32 2.17
CA TYR A 47 -2.44 22.80 1.09
C TYR A 47 -2.69 24.28 0.73
N LYS A 48 -3.97 24.69 0.64
CA LYS A 48 -4.30 26.08 0.34
C LYS A 48 -3.81 27.07 1.39
N ARG A 49 -3.82 26.67 2.66
CA ARG A 49 -3.36 27.52 3.77
C ARG A 49 -1.83 27.58 3.86
N ASN A 50 -1.16 26.47 3.67
CA ASN A 50 0.25 26.31 4.01
C ASN A 50 1.18 26.23 2.79
N ASN A 51 0.64 26.06 1.58
CA ASN A 51 1.36 25.67 0.36
C ASN A 51 2.08 24.32 0.45
N PHE A 52 1.75 23.51 1.45
CA PHE A 52 2.18 22.12 1.60
C PHE A 52 1.14 21.33 2.41
N VAL A 53 1.21 20.02 2.34
CA VAL A 53 0.54 19.10 3.26
C VAL A 53 1.57 18.24 3.97
N VAL A 54 1.19 17.70 5.12
CA VAL A 54 2.05 16.80 5.92
C VAL A 54 1.61 15.36 5.70
N SER A 55 2.57 14.45 5.49
CA SER A 55 2.30 13.02 5.39
C SER A 55 1.87 12.45 6.75
N ASP A 56 1.07 11.38 6.71
CA ASP A 56 0.40 10.88 7.90
C ASP A 56 1.30 9.96 8.76
N ILE A 57 2.40 9.41 8.22
CA ILE A 57 3.30 8.49 8.94
C ILE A 57 4.55 9.20 9.43
N TYR A 58 5.33 9.79 8.53
CA TYR A 58 6.63 10.41 8.89
C TYR A 58 6.59 11.94 8.95
N ASN A 59 5.42 12.56 8.89
CA ASN A 59 5.24 14.02 8.94
C ASN A 59 6.07 14.79 7.88
N ARG A 60 6.29 14.19 6.71
CA ARG A 60 7.03 14.82 5.61
C ARG A 60 6.18 15.87 4.92
N LYS A 61 6.77 17.02 4.62
CA LYS A 61 6.09 18.10 3.90
C LYS A 61 6.08 17.84 2.40
N ILE A 62 4.88 17.80 1.82
CA ILE A 62 4.64 17.57 0.39
C ILE A 62 4.11 18.86 -0.24
N GLY A 63 4.65 19.24 -1.39
CA GLY A 63 4.12 20.37 -2.17
C GLY A 63 4.84 21.69 -1.97
N LYS A 64 5.81 21.77 -1.05
CA LYS A 64 6.58 23.02 -0.85
C LYS A 64 7.26 23.49 -2.14
N ASN A 65 7.72 22.56 -2.96
CA ASN A 65 8.39 22.82 -4.24
C ASN A 65 7.58 22.32 -5.46
N THR A 66 6.34 21.86 -5.24
CA THR A 66 5.48 21.31 -6.30
C THR A 66 4.13 21.97 -6.25
N ARG A 67 3.77 22.69 -7.31
CA ARG A 67 2.47 23.33 -7.39
C ARG A 67 1.40 22.31 -7.82
N PHE A 68 0.49 21.99 -6.91
CA PHE A 68 -0.69 21.20 -7.24
C PHE A 68 -1.79 22.08 -7.85
N THR A 69 -2.32 21.62 -8.98
CA THR A 69 -3.33 22.37 -9.74
C THR A 69 -4.76 22.01 -9.36
N ASN A 70 -4.97 20.83 -8.77
CA ASN A 70 -6.29 20.36 -8.33
C ASN A 70 -6.18 19.33 -7.19
N LYS A 71 -7.33 19.05 -6.56
CA LYS A 71 -7.47 18.11 -5.43
C LYS A 71 -7.01 16.70 -5.77
N SER A 72 -7.41 16.18 -6.93
CA SER A 72 -7.10 14.81 -7.34
C SER A 72 -5.60 14.58 -7.47
N LYS A 73 -4.88 15.56 -8.02
CA LYS A 73 -3.42 15.48 -8.17
C LYS A 73 -2.73 15.48 -6.80
N LEU A 74 -3.16 16.34 -5.88
CA LEU A 74 -2.65 16.34 -4.51
C LEU A 74 -2.93 15.01 -3.82
N PHE A 75 -4.17 14.52 -3.91
CA PHE A 75 -4.57 13.26 -3.30
C PHE A 75 -3.77 12.06 -3.81
N ASN A 76 -3.52 11.98 -5.13
CA ASN A 76 -2.69 10.94 -5.71
C ASN A 76 -1.27 10.93 -5.11
N TYR A 77 -0.68 12.10 -4.92
CA TYR A 77 0.62 12.21 -4.24
C TYR A 77 0.56 11.77 -2.78
N CYS A 78 -0.49 12.15 -2.05
CA CYS A 78 -0.68 11.72 -0.66
C CYS A 78 -0.77 10.19 -0.55
N ILE A 79 -1.54 9.53 -1.45
CA ILE A 79 -1.67 8.06 -1.46
C ILE A 79 -0.36 7.37 -1.81
N GLN A 80 0.34 7.82 -2.84
CA GLN A 80 1.64 7.25 -3.23
C GLN A 80 2.68 7.41 -2.12
N LEU A 81 2.69 8.55 -1.45
CA LEU A 81 3.59 8.76 -0.33
C LEU A 81 3.21 7.91 0.88
N LEU A 82 1.93 7.78 1.20
CA LEU A 82 1.44 6.92 2.27
C LEU A 82 1.85 5.46 2.03
N GLU A 83 1.70 4.96 0.80
CA GLU A 83 2.17 3.63 0.40
C GLU A 83 3.68 3.48 0.61
N THR A 84 4.48 4.43 0.11
CA THR A 84 5.93 4.42 0.26
C THR A 84 6.35 4.44 1.73
N GLU A 85 5.75 5.32 2.54
CA GLU A 85 6.07 5.44 3.97
C GLU A 85 5.67 4.19 4.75
N ASN A 86 4.51 3.59 4.42
CA ASN A 86 4.10 2.33 5.03
C ASN A 86 5.09 1.19 4.70
N ASN A 87 5.55 1.12 3.45
CA ASN A 87 6.52 0.11 3.04
C ASN A 87 7.90 0.33 3.66
N MET A 88 8.31 1.58 3.90
CA MET A 88 9.53 1.88 4.65
C MET A 88 9.41 1.39 6.11
N LYS A 89 8.26 1.59 6.74
CA LYS A 89 8.00 1.05 8.08
C LYS A 89 8.05 -0.47 8.10
N VAL A 90 7.43 -1.13 7.11
CA VAL A 90 7.54 -2.60 6.97
C VAL A 90 9.00 -3.04 6.80
N LEU A 91 9.80 -2.30 6.04
CA LEU A 91 11.23 -2.60 5.87
C LEU A 91 11.97 -2.48 7.21
N ASP A 92 11.69 -1.43 7.99
CA ASP A 92 12.27 -1.27 9.34
C ASP A 92 11.91 -2.45 10.26
N ASP A 93 10.70 -3.00 10.15
CA ASP A 93 10.27 -4.18 10.90
C ASP A 93 10.89 -5.50 10.38
N LEU A 94 11.20 -5.57 9.07
CA LEU A 94 11.82 -6.76 8.45
C LEU A 94 13.33 -6.87 8.73
N LEU A 95 14.06 -5.76 8.79
CA LEU A 95 15.51 -5.78 8.96
C LEU A 95 15.97 -6.54 10.21
N PRO A 96 15.38 -6.35 11.41
CA PRO A 96 15.79 -7.09 12.60
C PRO A 96 15.58 -8.60 12.50
N ILE A 97 14.48 -9.05 11.88
CA ILE A 97 14.22 -10.50 11.75
C ILE A 97 15.13 -11.16 10.72
N LEU A 98 15.72 -10.39 9.81
CA LEU A 98 16.66 -10.85 8.78
C LEU A 98 18.12 -10.83 9.22
N GLU A 99 18.45 -10.14 10.34
CA GLU A 99 19.83 -9.86 10.74
C GLU A 99 20.70 -11.13 10.85
N ASN A 100 20.16 -12.20 11.47
CA ASN A 100 20.86 -13.46 11.67
C ASN A 100 20.40 -14.57 10.71
N LYS A 101 19.78 -14.18 9.57
CA LYS A 101 19.30 -15.11 8.56
C LYS A 101 20.17 -15.09 7.30
N LYS A 102 20.19 -16.22 6.60
CA LYS A 102 20.83 -16.34 5.29
C LYS A 102 19.97 -15.75 4.16
N THR A 103 18.65 -15.74 4.33
CA THR A 103 17.68 -15.08 3.45
C THR A 103 17.94 -13.57 3.43
N LYS A 104 17.92 -12.98 2.24
CA LYS A 104 18.17 -11.54 2.06
C LYS A 104 17.07 -10.88 1.25
N ILE A 105 16.73 -9.63 1.57
CA ILE A 105 15.95 -8.77 0.67
C ILE A 105 16.86 -8.36 -0.47
N VAL A 106 16.43 -8.61 -1.70
CA VAL A 106 17.22 -8.26 -2.91
C VAL A 106 16.59 -7.16 -3.74
N LEU A 107 15.28 -6.95 -3.60
CA LEU A 107 14.57 -5.87 -4.29
C LEU A 107 13.33 -5.46 -3.52
N TYR A 108 13.12 -4.16 -3.43
CA TYR A 108 11.84 -3.54 -3.11
C TYR A 108 11.31 -2.83 -4.35
N SER A 109 10.08 -3.13 -4.73
CA SER A 109 9.45 -2.52 -5.92
C SER A 109 7.97 -2.29 -5.66
N TYR A 110 7.56 -1.03 -5.61
CA TYR A 110 6.17 -0.60 -5.34
C TYR A 110 5.59 -1.23 -4.06
N ASP A 111 4.67 -2.18 -4.21
CA ASP A 111 3.95 -2.90 -3.16
C ASP A 111 4.52 -4.31 -2.89
N SER A 112 5.73 -4.61 -3.35
CA SER A 112 6.32 -5.95 -3.25
C SER A 112 7.77 -5.94 -2.76
N PHE A 113 8.11 -6.99 -2.01
CA PHE A 113 9.47 -7.30 -1.59
C PHE A 113 9.90 -8.63 -2.23
N LEU A 114 11.08 -8.63 -2.84
CA LEU A 114 11.71 -9.83 -3.36
C LEU A 114 12.82 -10.28 -2.42
N PHE A 115 12.81 -11.58 -2.08
CA PHE A 115 13.81 -12.20 -1.22
C PHE A 115 14.59 -13.25 -1.98
N ASP A 116 15.90 -13.32 -1.76
CA ASP A 116 16.70 -14.51 -2.03
C ASP A 116 16.61 -15.43 -0.81
N PHE A 117 15.72 -16.40 -0.89
CA PHE A 117 15.39 -17.27 0.23
C PHE A 117 16.41 -18.40 0.39
N HIS A 118 16.97 -18.52 1.61
CA HIS A 118 17.87 -19.61 1.94
C HIS A 118 17.14 -20.74 2.69
N LYS A 119 17.26 -21.97 2.21
CA LYS A 119 16.51 -23.13 2.73
C LYS A 119 16.77 -23.44 4.21
N GLU A 120 17.95 -23.13 4.72
CA GLU A 120 18.30 -23.36 6.13
C GLU A 120 17.49 -22.49 7.10
N ASP A 121 16.95 -21.34 6.66
CA ASP A 121 16.10 -20.51 7.49
C ASP A 121 14.71 -21.14 7.71
N GLY A 122 14.36 -22.13 6.91
CA GLY A 122 13.15 -22.95 7.06
C GLY A 122 11.87 -22.25 6.61
N ILE A 123 10.85 -23.06 6.34
CA ILE A 123 9.57 -22.56 5.81
C ILE A 123 8.81 -21.65 6.80
N ASN A 124 9.02 -21.85 8.11
CA ASN A 124 8.38 -21.02 9.14
C ASN A 124 8.88 -19.57 9.07
N PHE A 125 10.10 -19.35 8.58
CA PHE A 125 10.60 -17.99 8.38
C PHE A 125 9.85 -17.24 7.27
N VAL A 126 9.36 -17.95 6.24
CA VAL A 126 8.47 -17.34 5.24
C VAL A 126 7.15 -16.90 5.86
N LYS A 127 6.62 -17.65 6.83
CA LYS A 127 5.40 -17.24 7.57
C LYS A 127 5.67 -15.99 8.42
N GLU A 128 6.82 -15.93 9.10
CA GLU A 128 7.23 -14.77 9.89
C GLU A 128 7.36 -13.52 9.02
N ILE A 129 8.05 -13.60 7.88
CA ILE A 129 8.13 -12.52 6.88
C ILE A 129 6.73 -12.07 6.45
N LYS A 130 5.87 -13.04 6.06
CA LYS A 130 4.50 -12.74 5.64
C LYS A 130 3.73 -12.00 6.72
N GLN A 131 3.76 -12.47 7.97
CA GLN A 131 3.06 -11.85 9.10
C GLN A 131 3.55 -10.43 9.37
N THR A 132 4.87 -10.19 9.29
CA THR A 132 5.46 -8.87 9.43
C THR A 132 4.95 -7.91 8.35
N ILE A 133 4.93 -8.34 7.09
CA ILE A 133 4.43 -7.52 5.98
C ILE A 133 2.92 -7.28 6.10
N GLU A 134 2.15 -8.26 6.57
CA GLU A 134 0.69 -8.14 6.78
C GLU A 134 0.29 -7.18 7.90
N GLN A 135 1.23 -6.78 8.76
CA GLN A 135 0.97 -5.86 9.88
C GLN A 135 -0.27 -6.28 10.69
N ASN A 136 -0.22 -7.48 11.29
CA ASN A 136 -1.33 -8.06 12.04
C ASN A 136 -2.62 -8.24 11.19
N LYS A 137 -2.48 -8.73 9.97
CA LYS A 137 -3.59 -8.95 9.00
C LYS A 137 -4.29 -7.67 8.54
N THR A 138 -3.66 -6.52 8.69
CA THR A 138 -4.19 -5.25 8.17
C THR A 138 -4.18 -5.23 6.64
N TYR A 139 -3.11 -5.77 6.04
CA TYR A 139 -2.93 -5.81 4.59
C TYR A 139 -2.76 -7.27 4.12
N PRO A 140 -3.64 -7.78 3.23
CA PRO A 140 -3.48 -9.13 2.71
C PRO A 140 -2.25 -9.22 1.83
N VAL A 141 -1.36 -10.18 2.11
CA VAL A 141 -0.11 -10.40 1.37
C VAL A 141 -0.19 -11.68 0.56
N LYS A 142 0.21 -11.60 -0.71
CA LYS A 142 0.43 -12.76 -1.57
C LYS A 142 1.87 -13.24 -1.44
N VAL A 143 2.03 -14.54 -1.36
CA VAL A 143 3.34 -15.20 -1.37
C VAL A 143 3.53 -15.89 -2.71
N ALA A 144 4.62 -15.58 -3.39
CA ALA A 144 4.98 -16.20 -4.65
C ALA A 144 6.40 -16.78 -4.56
N TRP A 145 6.62 -17.90 -5.21
CA TRP A 145 7.87 -18.66 -5.16
C TRP A 145 8.32 -19.09 -6.55
N GLY A 146 9.62 -19.06 -6.81
CA GLY A 146 10.22 -19.53 -8.06
C GLY A 146 11.74 -19.60 -8.01
N LYS A 147 12.34 -20.32 -8.94
CA LYS A 147 13.81 -20.40 -9.09
C LYS A 147 14.44 -19.10 -9.62
N ASN A 148 13.65 -18.26 -10.25
CA ASN A 148 14.03 -16.95 -10.75
C ASN A 148 12.78 -16.09 -10.93
N TYR A 149 12.96 -14.80 -11.08
CA TYR A 149 11.88 -13.82 -11.15
C TYR A 149 10.86 -14.09 -12.26
N HIS A 150 11.29 -14.68 -13.38
CA HIS A 150 10.41 -15.00 -14.52
C HIS A 150 9.48 -16.21 -14.26
N LYS A 151 9.87 -17.11 -13.35
CA LYS A 151 9.14 -18.37 -13.07
C LYS A 151 8.54 -18.39 -11.65
N ILE A 152 8.07 -17.24 -11.19
CA ILE A 152 7.40 -17.11 -9.90
C ILE A 152 5.94 -17.57 -10.02
N GLN A 153 5.49 -18.39 -9.07
CA GLN A 153 4.12 -18.92 -8.96
C GLN A 153 3.51 -18.52 -7.63
N ASP A 154 2.24 -18.14 -7.63
CA ASP A 154 1.49 -17.86 -6.41
C ASP A 154 1.33 -19.15 -5.57
N ILE A 155 1.77 -19.09 -4.34
CA ILE A 155 1.67 -20.17 -3.35
C ILE A 155 1.01 -19.69 -2.05
N THR A 156 0.29 -18.58 -2.09
CA THR A 156 -0.31 -17.94 -0.92
C THR A 156 -1.17 -18.88 -0.09
N GLU A 157 -1.91 -19.79 -0.74
CA GLU A 157 -2.78 -20.76 -0.06
C GLU A 157 -2.03 -21.67 0.91
N LYS A 158 -0.73 -21.94 0.68
CA LYS A 158 0.11 -22.76 1.58
C LYS A 158 0.47 -22.05 2.89
N PHE A 159 0.19 -20.75 2.99
CA PHE A 159 0.53 -19.89 4.12
C PHE A 159 -0.70 -19.20 4.74
N ASN A 160 -1.90 -19.55 4.29
CA ASN A 160 -3.14 -19.12 4.93
C ASN A 160 -3.48 -20.16 6.01
N ASP A 161 -3.38 -19.73 7.27
CA ASP A 161 -3.88 -20.49 8.44
C ASP A 161 -5.34 -20.17 8.66
#